data_0c96f05cbebdd76133a6f56959764d3c
#
_entry.id   0c96f05cbebdd76133a6f56959764d3c
#
_cell.length_a   1.000
_cell.length_b   1.000
_cell.length_c   1.000
_cell.angle_alpha   90.00
_cell.angle_beta   90.00
_cell.angle_gamma   90.00
#
_symmetry.space_group_name_H-M   'P 1'
#
loop_
_entity.id
_entity.type
_entity.pdbx_description
1 polymer ?
#
loop_
_entity_poly.entity_id
_entity_poly.type
_entity_poly.pdbx_seq_one_letter_code
_entity_poly.pdbx_strand_id
1 'polypeptide(L)'
;MVNTKPFSLPIESNSDYVGYPVRFVEHAHDEPFYVGLRADELFKGCKNAYFKYGGVGIEFAEPLARAGLLKREPVEVDGQMVNTHNAILNALPHPPRFEHEIKEIIDEGLVSDTGAFVCEAMGKKDGKDVRVESHLFAPGFVESFEKFGVTGEQYLTGQGGFLFTKLFVNDELDQTGFISSAELTEEANDRYLEYAAELGITVERRIVWDDPYYKEQPPVKEYKPWWDGPTITPVEPL
;
A
#
# COMPACT_ATOMS: atom_id res chain seq x y z
N MET A 1 -6.90 -13.22 3.48
CA MET A 1 -7.87 -12.31 2.85
C MET A 1 -8.89 -11.92 3.88
N VAL A 2 -8.77 -10.75 4.43
CA VAL A 2 -9.77 -10.21 5.35
C VAL A 2 -10.90 -9.71 4.47
N ASN A 3 -12.07 -10.25 4.68
CA ASN A 3 -13.27 -9.77 4.02
C ASN A 3 -13.65 -8.45 4.69
N THR A 4 -12.89 -7.41 4.40
CA THR A 4 -13.27 -6.08 4.86
C THR A 4 -14.53 -5.69 4.12
N LYS A 5 -15.51 -5.14 4.83
CA LYS A 5 -16.63 -4.46 4.19
C LYS A 5 -16.06 -3.53 3.13
N PRO A 6 -16.74 -3.35 1.99
CA PRO A 6 -16.25 -2.44 0.96
C PRO A 6 -15.94 -1.09 1.62
N PHE A 7 -14.70 -0.69 1.50
CA PHE A 7 -14.25 0.58 2.02
C PHE A 7 -14.61 1.61 0.95
N SER A 8 -15.58 2.46 1.22
CA SER A 8 -15.76 3.64 0.40
C SER A 8 -14.72 4.65 0.86
N LEU A 9 -13.72 4.88 0.04
CA LEU A 9 -12.85 6.03 0.22
C LEU A 9 -13.68 7.28 -0.11
N PRO A 10 -14.01 8.14 0.84
CA PRO A 10 -14.55 9.44 0.53
C PRO A 10 -13.39 10.29 0.01
N ILE A 11 -13.00 10.08 -1.23
CA ILE A 11 -12.04 10.95 -1.88
C ILE A 11 -12.83 12.13 -2.42
N GLU A 12 -12.98 13.15 -1.62
CA GLU A 12 -13.15 14.51 -2.09
C GLU A 12 -11.79 14.96 -2.66
N SER A 13 -11.38 14.38 -3.77
CA SER A 13 -10.23 14.88 -4.51
C SER A 13 -10.75 15.66 -5.70
N ASN A 14 -9.96 16.61 -6.19
CA ASN A 14 -10.16 17.29 -7.47
C ASN A 14 -10.02 16.35 -8.68
N SER A 15 -9.85 15.07 -8.46
CA SER A 15 -9.88 14.04 -9.50
C SER A 15 -11.32 13.55 -9.64
N ASP A 16 -11.72 13.21 -10.87
CA ASP A 16 -13.01 12.58 -11.19
C ASP A 16 -13.18 11.19 -10.56
N TYR A 17 -12.42 10.89 -9.49
CA TYR A 17 -12.50 9.64 -8.78
C TYR A 17 -13.78 9.60 -7.96
N VAL A 18 -14.80 8.97 -8.50
CA VAL A 18 -16.01 8.65 -7.76
C VAL A 18 -15.68 7.49 -6.83
N GLY A 19 -15.76 7.72 -5.53
CA GLY A 19 -15.57 6.67 -4.54
C GLY A 19 -16.57 5.54 -4.78
N TYR A 20 -16.09 4.42 -5.33
CA TYR A 20 -16.81 3.17 -5.38
C TYR A 20 -16.18 2.19 -4.38
N PRO A 21 -16.94 1.20 -3.89
CA PRO A 21 -16.40 0.22 -2.99
C PRO A 21 -15.22 -0.51 -3.62
N VAL A 22 -14.04 -0.40 -3.01
CA VAL A 22 -12.84 -1.13 -3.42
C VAL A 22 -12.62 -2.29 -2.46
N ARG A 23 -12.33 -3.45 -3.00
CA ARG A 23 -11.98 -4.61 -2.22
C ARG A 23 -10.50 -4.59 -1.88
N PHE A 24 -10.19 -4.73 -0.61
CA PHE A 24 -8.82 -4.78 -0.11
C PHE A 24 -8.48 -6.19 0.37
N VAL A 25 -7.23 -6.56 0.21
CA VAL A 25 -6.62 -7.72 0.84
C VAL A 25 -5.45 -7.28 1.70
N GLU A 26 -5.25 -7.93 2.82
CA GLU A 26 -4.01 -7.76 3.57
C GLU A 26 -2.85 -8.34 2.76
N HIS A 27 -1.78 -7.59 2.74
CA HIS A 27 -0.57 -7.95 2.03
C HIS A 27 0.62 -7.88 2.99
N ALA A 28 1.53 -8.84 2.89
CA ALA A 28 2.80 -8.78 3.63
C ALA A 28 3.65 -7.65 3.05
N HIS A 29 4.03 -6.71 3.91
CA HIS A 29 4.80 -5.53 3.54
C HIS A 29 5.69 -5.09 4.69
N ASP A 30 6.68 -4.26 4.42
CA ASP A 30 7.72 -3.86 5.38
C ASP A 30 7.16 -2.97 6.48
N GLU A 31 6.20 -2.08 6.18
CA GLU A 31 5.69 -1.10 7.13
C GLU A 31 5.02 -1.75 8.35
N PRO A 32 4.09 -2.73 8.20
CA PRO A 32 3.57 -3.44 9.35
C PRO A 32 4.63 -4.14 10.18
N PHE A 33 5.64 -4.70 9.53
CA PHE A 33 6.75 -5.36 10.22
C PHE A 33 7.58 -4.34 11.03
N TYR A 34 7.92 -3.21 10.41
CA TYR A 34 8.65 -2.14 11.09
C TYR A 34 7.86 -1.56 12.26
N VAL A 35 6.56 -1.28 12.08
CA VAL A 35 5.67 -0.83 13.15
C VAL A 35 5.65 -1.82 14.32
N GLY A 36 5.59 -3.13 14.01
CA GLY A 36 5.61 -4.18 15.03
C GLY A 36 6.92 -4.22 15.82
N LEU A 37 8.06 -4.12 15.14
CA LEU A 37 9.39 -4.11 15.78
C LEU A 37 9.61 -2.91 16.70
N ARG A 38 9.05 -1.77 16.36
CA ARG A 38 9.27 -0.49 17.07
C ARG A 38 8.01 -0.01 17.82
N ALA A 39 7.04 -0.94 18.05
CA ALA A 39 5.73 -0.59 18.60
C ALA A 39 5.79 0.21 19.91
N ASP A 40 6.62 -0.23 20.85
CA ASP A 40 6.73 0.42 22.16
C ASP A 40 7.54 1.71 22.12
N GLU A 41 8.53 1.78 21.25
CA GLU A 41 9.48 2.91 21.20
C GLU A 41 8.92 4.10 20.39
N LEU A 42 8.39 3.84 19.20
CA LEU A 42 7.98 4.88 18.26
C LEU A 42 6.47 5.00 18.13
N PHE A 43 5.73 3.89 18.24
CA PHE A 43 4.31 3.85 17.93
C PHE A 43 3.39 3.72 19.14
N LYS A 44 3.88 4.10 20.33
CA LYS A 44 3.09 4.19 21.57
C LYS A 44 2.35 2.90 21.92
N GLY A 45 2.97 1.74 21.70
CA GLY A 45 2.39 0.43 21.97
C GLY A 45 1.31 0.06 20.93
N CYS A 46 1.49 0.41 19.69
CA CYS A 46 0.60 -0.01 18.60
C CYS A 46 0.44 -1.53 18.61
N LYS A 47 -0.80 -2.02 18.63
CA LYS A 47 -1.10 -3.45 18.77
C LYS A 47 -1.28 -4.16 17.45
N ASN A 48 -1.69 -3.43 16.42
CA ASN A 48 -1.97 -3.98 15.11
C ASN A 48 -1.51 -3.00 14.04
N ALA A 49 -0.84 -3.51 13.03
CA ALA A 49 -0.47 -2.77 11.83
C ALA A 49 -0.78 -3.62 10.61
N TYR A 50 -1.37 -3.01 9.59
CA TYR A 50 -1.78 -3.70 8.39
C TYR A 50 -1.38 -2.90 7.17
N PHE A 51 -0.90 -3.58 6.15
CA PHE A 51 -0.83 -3.06 4.80
C PHE A 51 -1.94 -3.70 3.98
N LYS A 52 -2.73 -2.89 3.30
CA LYS A 52 -3.85 -3.35 2.49
C LYS A 52 -3.68 -2.86 1.06
N TYR A 53 -3.81 -3.76 0.13
CA TYR A 53 -3.79 -3.48 -1.29
C TYR A 53 -5.15 -3.82 -1.91
N GLY A 54 -5.62 -2.98 -2.82
CA GLY A 54 -6.91 -3.15 -3.50
C GLY A 54 -6.86 -2.72 -4.96
N GLY A 55 -7.88 -3.08 -5.71
CA GLY A 55 -8.03 -2.70 -7.10
C GLY A 55 -8.24 -3.90 -8.05
N VAL A 56 -8.23 -3.62 -9.34
CA VAL A 56 -8.57 -4.58 -10.41
C VAL A 56 -7.71 -5.85 -10.36
N GLY A 57 -6.41 -5.73 -10.06
CA GLY A 57 -5.53 -6.89 -9.95
C GLY A 57 -5.97 -7.89 -8.88
N ILE A 58 -6.49 -7.39 -7.75
CA ILE A 58 -7.02 -8.24 -6.68
C ILE A 58 -8.34 -8.89 -7.10
N GLU A 59 -9.22 -8.15 -7.76
CA GLU A 59 -10.49 -8.67 -8.25
C GLU A 59 -10.30 -9.76 -9.29
N PHE A 60 -9.26 -9.68 -10.10
CA PHE A 60 -8.87 -10.72 -11.05
C PHE A 60 -8.21 -11.92 -10.37
N ALA A 61 -7.26 -11.71 -9.46
CA ALA A 61 -6.50 -12.77 -8.82
C ALA A 61 -7.33 -13.62 -7.86
N GLU A 62 -8.32 -13.04 -7.18
CA GLU A 62 -9.12 -13.75 -6.17
C GLU A 62 -9.88 -14.96 -6.74
N PRO A 63 -10.65 -14.87 -7.85
CA PRO A 63 -11.31 -16.01 -8.44
C PRO A 63 -10.35 -17.13 -8.84
N LEU A 64 -9.19 -16.79 -9.38
CA LEU A 64 -8.15 -17.76 -9.74
C LEU A 64 -7.61 -18.48 -8.51
N ALA A 65 -7.35 -17.73 -7.44
CA ALA A 65 -6.90 -18.27 -6.17
C ALA A 65 -7.95 -19.19 -5.54
N ARG A 66 -9.24 -18.79 -5.53
CA ARG A 66 -10.35 -19.60 -5.02
C ARG A 66 -10.58 -20.87 -5.82
N ALA A 67 -10.35 -20.83 -7.12
CA ALA A 67 -10.38 -22.01 -7.99
C ALA A 67 -9.16 -22.93 -7.79
N GLY A 68 -8.17 -22.55 -6.98
CA GLY A 68 -6.95 -23.31 -6.74
C GLY A 68 -5.92 -23.19 -7.86
N LEU A 69 -6.16 -22.33 -8.85
CA LEU A 69 -5.29 -22.19 -10.02
C LEU A 69 -3.97 -21.48 -9.73
N LEU A 70 -3.89 -20.74 -8.61
CA LEU A 70 -2.65 -20.09 -8.16
C LEU A 70 -1.85 -20.92 -7.15
N LYS A 71 -2.19 -22.20 -6.94
CA LYS A 71 -1.40 -23.10 -6.11
C LYS A 71 -0.09 -23.45 -6.81
N ARG A 72 0.99 -23.54 -6.03
CA ARG A 72 2.32 -23.89 -6.54
C ARG A 72 2.55 -25.39 -6.65
N GLU A 73 1.76 -26.17 -5.92
CA GLU A 73 1.80 -27.63 -5.98
C GLU A 73 1.29 -28.12 -7.34
N PRO A 74 2.06 -28.94 -8.07
CA PRO A 74 1.61 -29.50 -9.33
C PRO A 74 0.39 -30.39 -9.13
N VAL A 75 -0.51 -30.38 -10.09
CA VAL A 75 -1.67 -31.30 -10.18
C VAL A 75 -1.52 -32.23 -11.37
N GLU A 76 -2.05 -33.42 -11.25
CA GLU A 76 -2.07 -34.37 -12.38
C GLU A 76 -3.21 -34.02 -13.33
N VAL A 77 -2.87 -33.82 -14.60
CA VAL A 77 -3.81 -33.59 -15.70
C VAL A 77 -3.44 -34.54 -16.83
N ASP A 78 -4.34 -35.46 -17.19
CA ASP A 78 -4.13 -36.42 -18.26
C ASP A 78 -2.80 -37.22 -18.15
N GLY A 79 -2.43 -37.59 -16.93
CA GLY A 79 -1.20 -38.33 -16.64
C GLY A 79 0.08 -37.49 -16.62
N GLN A 80 -0.02 -36.18 -16.70
CA GLN A 80 1.10 -35.24 -16.61
C GLN A 80 0.98 -34.33 -15.38
N MET A 81 2.10 -34.11 -14.72
CA MET A 81 2.16 -33.15 -13.60
C MET A 81 2.24 -31.73 -14.15
N VAL A 82 1.22 -30.93 -13.89
CA VAL A 82 1.08 -29.54 -14.37
C VAL A 82 1.12 -28.57 -13.18
N ASN A 83 2.00 -27.59 -13.24
CA ASN A 83 1.99 -26.47 -12.33
C ASN A 83 1.05 -25.38 -12.88
N THR A 84 -0.17 -25.31 -12.34
CA THR A 84 -1.21 -24.38 -12.81
C THR A 84 -0.83 -22.91 -12.63
N HIS A 85 -0.15 -22.56 -11.53
CA HIS A 85 0.37 -21.22 -11.28
C HIS A 85 1.31 -20.77 -12.42
N ASN A 86 2.30 -21.60 -12.75
CA ASN A 86 3.23 -21.28 -13.82
C ASN A 86 2.54 -21.24 -15.20
N ALA A 87 1.59 -22.14 -15.44
CA ALA A 87 0.83 -22.13 -16.69
C ALA A 87 0.05 -20.82 -16.88
N ILE A 88 -0.62 -20.35 -15.83
CA ILE A 88 -1.34 -19.08 -15.87
C ILE A 88 -0.39 -17.90 -16.07
N LEU A 89 0.69 -17.80 -15.30
CA LEU A 89 1.66 -16.72 -15.44
C LEU A 89 2.28 -16.65 -16.84
N ASN A 90 2.52 -17.81 -17.48
CA ASN A 90 3.03 -17.85 -18.85
C ASN A 90 1.95 -17.55 -19.91
N ALA A 91 0.68 -17.72 -19.59
CA ALA A 91 -0.44 -17.40 -20.49
C ALA A 91 -0.87 -15.93 -20.42
N LEU A 92 -0.54 -15.23 -19.32
CA LEU A 92 -0.83 -13.82 -19.20
C LEU A 92 0.13 -12.98 -20.04
N PRO A 93 -0.33 -11.86 -20.61
CA PRO A 93 0.57 -10.91 -21.27
C PRO A 93 1.60 -10.41 -20.28
N HIS A 94 2.82 -10.22 -20.76
CA HIS A 94 3.87 -9.62 -19.94
C HIS A 94 3.48 -8.18 -19.57
N PRO A 95 3.76 -7.74 -18.34
CA PRO A 95 3.60 -6.34 -18.00
C PRO A 95 4.54 -5.48 -18.86
N PRO A 96 4.10 -4.28 -19.26
CA PRO A 96 4.93 -3.40 -20.06
C PRO A 96 6.23 -3.07 -19.31
N ARG A 97 7.35 -3.12 -20.04
CA ARG A 97 8.70 -2.91 -19.51
C ARG A 97 9.43 -1.73 -20.11
N PHE A 98 9.04 -1.38 -21.34
CA PHE A 98 9.67 -0.34 -22.11
C PHE A 98 8.73 0.85 -22.28
N GLU A 99 9.32 2.02 -22.50
CA GLU A 99 8.58 3.28 -22.66
C GLU A 99 7.48 3.19 -23.73
N HIS A 100 7.77 2.59 -24.88
CA HIS A 100 6.79 2.45 -25.96
C HIS A 100 5.60 1.54 -25.58
N GLU A 101 5.84 0.47 -24.80
CA GLU A 101 4.79 -0.43 -24.33
C GLU A 101 3.89 0.26 -23.27
N ILE A 102 4.49 1.09 -22.41
CA ILE A 102 3.75 1.90 -21.45
C ILE A 102 2.89 2.93 -22.18
N LYS A 103 3.48 3.58 -23.19
CA LYS A 103 2.74 4.54 -24.00
C LYS A 103 1.57 3.88 -24.73
N GLU A 104 1.73 2.68 -25.25
CA GLU A 104 0.68 1.93 -25.93
C GLU A 104 -0.51 1.67 -25.01
N ILE A 105 -0.29 1.16 -23.77
CA ILE A 105 -1.39 0.91 -22.83
C ILE A 105 -2.08 2.20 -22.35
N ILE A 106 -1.38 3.32 -22.33
CA ILE A 106 -1.98 4.64 -22.07
C ILE A 106 -2.85 5.07 -23.23
N ASP A 107 -2.33 5.02 -24.46
CA ASP A 107 -3.03 5.42 -25.67
C ASP A 107 -4.28 4.57 -25.93
N GLU A 108 -4.25 3.30 -25.54
CA GLU A 108 -5.39 2.38 -25.59
C GLU A 108 -6.42 2.56 -24.46
N GLY A 109 -6.12 3.41 -23.48
CA GLY A 109 -6.98 3.66 -22.33
C GLY A 109 -7.08 2.47 -21.35
N LEU A 110 -6.07 1.60 -21.33
CA LEU A 110 -6.03 0.43 -20.44
C LEU A 110 -5.58 0.77 -19.02
N VAL A 111 -5.07 1.96 -18.81
CA VAL A 111 -4.67 2.50 -17.51
C VAL A 111 -5.28 3.87 -17.28
N SER A 112 -5.48 4.21 -16.02
CA SER A 112 -6.04 5.51 -15.63
C SER A 112 -5.29 6.05 -14.40
N ASP A 113 -5.40 7.36 -14.16
CA ASP A 113 -4.84 8.03 -12.99
C ASP A 113 -5.70 7.86 -11.73
N THR A 114 -6.33 6.70 -11.57
CA THR A 114 -7.14 6.39 -10.41
C THR A 114 -6.33 5.60 -9.40
N GLY A 115 -6.04 6.20 -8.28
CA GLY A 115 -5.36 5.56 -7.17
C GLY A 115 -5.47 6.39 -5.91
N ALA A 116 -5.24 5.77 -4.76
CA ALA A 116 -5.20 6.46 -3.49
C ALA A 116 -4.23 5.77 -2.54
N PHE A 117 -3.45 6.58 -1.83
CA PHE A 117 -2.67 6.13 -0.68
C PHE A 117 -3.27 6.76 0.56
N VAL A 118 -3.75 5.92 1.47
CA VAL A 118 -4.33 6.37 2.73
C VAL A 118 -3.63 5.65 3.87
N CYS A 119 -3.06 6.43 4.78
CA CYS A 119 -2.57 5.93 6.05
C CYS A 119 -3.61 6.24 7.13
N GLU A 120 -4.05 5.21 7.84
CA GLU A 120 -5.07 5.33 8.87
C GLU A 120 -4.49 4.90 10.23
N ALA A 121 -4.61 5.76 11.22
CA ALA A 121 -4.25 5.45 12.59
C ALA A 121 -5.47 5.57 13.49
N MET A 122 -5.74 4.51 14.26
CA MET A 122 -6.85 4.47 15.20
C MET A 122 -6.37 4.24 16.62
N GLY A 123 -6.94 4.95 17.57
CA GLY A 123 -6.55 4.82 18.97
C GLY A 123 -7.36 5.70 19.90
N LYS A 124 -6.74 6.01 21.05
CA LYS A 124 -7.32 6.92 22.04
C LYS A 124 -6.40 8.13 22.24
N LYS A 125 -6.99 9.30 22.24
CA LYS A 125 -6.34 10.56 22.62
C LYS A 125 -7.22 11.27 23.64
N ASP A 126 -6.66 11.63 24.79
CA ASP A 126 -7.38 12.28 25.88
C ASP A 126 -8.66 11.51 26.32
N GLY A 127 -8.56 10.17 26.32
CA GLY A 127 -9.66 9.27 26.71
C GLY A 127 -10.75 9.07 25.66
N LYS A 128 -10.69 9.76 24.52
CA LYS A 128 -11.65 9.65 23.43
C LYS A 128 -11.11 8.78 22.29
N ASP A 129 -11.98 8.06 21.65
CA ASP A 129 -11.64 7.34 20.43
C ASP A 129 -11.36 8.33 19.30
N VAL A 130 -10.28 8.12 18.58
CA VAL A 130 -9.84 8.97 17.49
C VAL A 130 -9.36 8.13 16.32
N ARG A 131 -9.71 8.56 15.11
CA ARG A 131 -9.16 8.06 13.85
C ARG A 131 -8.51 9.23 13.10
N VAL A 132 -7.29 9.04 12.68
CA VAL A 132 -6.55 9.98 11.85
C VAL A 132 -6.33 9.32 10.50
N GLU A 133 -6.79 9.97 9.46
CA GLU A 133 -6.56 9.59 8.07
C GLU A 133 -5.58 10.58 7.45
N SER A 134 -4.56 10.08 6.79
CA SER A 134 -3.64 10.88 5.97
C SER A 134 -3.78 10.41 4.53
N HIS A 135 -4.28 11.28 3.67
CA HIS A 135 -4.49 11.04 2.25
C HIS A 135 -3.33 11.66 1.49
N LEU A 136 -2.59 10.84 0.74
CA LEU A 136 -1.50 11.30 -0.10
C LEU A 136 -2.02 11.53 -1.51
N PHE A 137 -1.72 12.71 -2.05
CA PHE A 137 -1.99 13.10 -3.43
C PHE A 137 -0.66 13.31 -4.15
N ALA A 138 -0.54 12.74 -5.32
CA ALA A 138 0.65 12.81 -6.14
C ALA A 138 0.27 12.67 -7.61
N PRO A 139 1.17 13.02 -8.56
CA PRO A 139 0.95 12.71 -9.96
C PRO A 139 0.66 11.23 -10.16
N GLY A 140 -0.42 10.93 -10.88
CA GLY A 140 -0.85 9.57 -11.16
C GLY A 140 0.04 8.87 -12.20
N PHE A 141 -0.39 7.71 -12.67
CA PHE A 141 0.39 6.90 -13.62
C PHE A 141 0.58 7.64 -14.96
N VAL A 142 -0.51 8.11 -15.57
CA VAL A 142 -0.49 8.79 -16.87
C VAL A 142 0.24 10.13 -16.76
N GLU A 143 -0.13 10.95 -15.78
CA GLU A 143 0.48 12.25 -15.55
C GLU A 143 2.01 12.15 -15.32
N SER A 144 2.44 11.19 -14.50
CA SER A 144 3.87 10.97 -14.24
C SER A 144 4.62 10.52 -15.49
N PHE A 145 4.00 9.64 -16.28
CA PHE A 145 4.62 9.16 -17.49
C PHE A 145 4.76 10.26 -18.54
N GLU A 146 3.70 11.05 -18.75
CA GLU A 146 3.73 12.17 -19.71
C GLU A 146 4.72 13.29 -19.33
N LYS A 147 4.84 13.58 -18.04
CA LYS A 147 5.71 14.66 -17.55
C LYS A 147 7.17 14.25 -17.36
N PHE A 148 7.38 13.03 -16.86
CA PHE A 148 8.69 12.61 -16.36
C PHE A 148 9.22 11.32 -17.00
N GLY A 149 8.45 10.64 -17.83
CA GLY A 149 8.81 9.37 -18.47
C GLY A 149 8.90 8.18 -17.52
N VAL A 150 8.24 8.26 -16.34
CA VAL A 150 8.21 7.22 -15.30
C VAL A 150 6.78 6.99 -14.83
N THR A 151 6.48 5.81 -14.29
CA THR A 151 5.17 5.53 -13.71
C THR A 151 4.98 6.29 -12.38
N GLY A 152 3.73 6.45 -11.94
CA GLY A 152 3.42 7.12 -10.67
C GLY A 152 4.13 6.50 -9.47
N GLU A 153 4.21 5.16 -9.41
CA GLU A 153 4.92 4.46 -8.35
C GLU A 153 6.43 4.71 -8.40
N GLN A 154 7.04 4.66 -9.58
CA GLN A 154 8.46 5.00 -9.77
C GLN A 154 8.74 6.46 -9.40
N TYR A 155 7.83 7.37 -9.76
CA TYR A 155 7.93 8.77 -9.38
C TYR A 155 7.93 8.93 -7.86
N LEU A 156 6.92 8.41 -7.16
CA LEU A 156 6.81 8.51 -5.71
C LEU A 156 8.01 7.90 -4.99
N THR A 157 8.43 6.71 -5.39
CA THR A 157 9.57 6.02 -4.78
C THR A 157 10.87 6.81 -4.98
N GLY A 158 11.11 7.30 -6.21
CA GLY A 158 12.27 8.12 -6.53
C GLY A 158 12.28 9.44 -5.75
N GLN A 159 11.13 10.13 -5.67
CA GLN A 159 11.03 11.38 -4.92
C GLN A 159 11.21 11.16 -3.41
N GLY A 160 10.74 10.05 -2.85
CA GLY A 160 11.00 9.70 -1.45
C GLY A 160 12.49 9.69 -1.13
N GLY A 161 13.29 9.00 -1.94
CA GLY A 161 14.76 8.98 -1.80
C GLY A 161 15.40 10.36 -2.00
N PHE A 162 14.93 11.12 -3.00
CA PHE A 162 15.40 12.48 -3.24
C PHE A 162 15.13 13.43 -2.07
N LEU A 163 13.94 13.37 -1.48
CA LEU A 163 13.56 14.23 -0.36
C LEU A 163 14.42 13.99 0.88
N PHE A 164 14.71 12.73 1.22
CA PHE A 164 15.66 12.40 2.28
C PHE A 164 17.06 12.92 1.98
N THR A 165 17.51 12.78 0.72
CA THR A 165 18.81 13.32 0.30
C THR A 165 18.84 14.84 0.40
N LYS A 166 17.74 15.53 0.05
CA LYS A 166 17.63 16.99 0.17
C LYS A 166 17.74 17.46 1.61
N LEU A 167 17.04 16.80 2.55
CA LEU A 167 17.18 17.08 3.98
C LEU A 167 18.63 16.91 4.45
N PHE A 168 19.29 15.83 4.04
CA PHE A 168 20.66 15.54 4.43
C PHE A 168 21.64 16.60 3.89
N VAL A 169 21.51 16.96 2.60
CA VAL A 169 22.40 17.95 1.96
C VAL A 169 22.22 19.34 2.52
N ASN A 170 21.01 19.68 2.96
CA ASN A 170 20.70 20.96 3.56
C ASN A 170 21.01 21.03 5.08
N ASP A 171 21.60 19.98 5.64
CA ASP A 171 21.93 19.91 7.08
C ASP A 171 20.65 20.04 7.98
N GLU A 172 19.54 19.49 7.49
CA GLU A 172 18.24 19.49 8.17
C GLU A 172 17.94 18.16 8.88
N LEU A 173 18.91 17.25 8.94
CA LEU A 173 18.87 16.00 9.67
C LEU A 173 19.95 15.98 10.75
N ASP A 174 19.52 16.06 12.00
CA ASP A 174 20.43 15.99 13.17
C ASP A 174 20.78 14.54 13.56
N GLN A 175 20.03 13.56 13.05
CA GLN A 175 20.22 12.16 13.39
C GLN A 175 21.38 11.56 12.60
N THR A 176 22.08 10.63 13.24
CA THR A 176 23.15 9.86 12.63
C THR A 176 22.85 8.37 12.69
N GLY A 177 23.36 7.62 11.71
CA GLY A 177 23.14 6.18 11.61
C GLY A 177 22.01 5.82 10.65
N PHE A 178 21.38 4.66 10.90
CA PHE A 178 20.23 4.22 10.12
C PHE A 178 18.95 4.79 10.74
N ILE A 179 18.29 5.64 10.02
CA ILE A 179 17.02 6.29 10.43
C ILE A 179 15.90 5.97 9.42
N SER A 180 14.70 5.88 9.91
CA SER A 180 13.50 5.76 9.09
C SER A 180 12.69 7.06 9.11
N SER A 181 11.69 7.17 8.23
CA SER A 181 10.78 8.32 8.22
C SER A 181 10.02 8.53 9.53
N ALA A 182 9.78 7.45 10.29
CA ALA A 182 9.12 7.53 11.59
C ALA A 182 10.00 8.10 12.70
N GLU A 183 11.29 8.24 12.46
CA GLU A 183 12.27 8.76 13.41
C GLU A 183 12.66 10.21 13.11
N LEU A 184 12.13 10.80 12.06
CA LEU A 184 12.32 12.22 11.78
C LEU A 184 11.80 13.08 12.94
N THR A 185 12.55 14.13 13.28
CA THR A 185 12.03 15.16 14.16
C THR A 185 10.82 15.85 13.55
N GLU A 186 10.01 16.52 14.35
CA GLU A 186 8.84 17.26 13.83
C GLU A 186 9.26 18.31 12.80
N GLU A 187 10.37 19.02 13.07
CA GLU A 187 10.92 20.01 12.15
C GLU A 187 11.39 19.37 10.82
N ALA A 188 12.15 18.28 10.87
CA ALA A 188 12.61 17.60 9.67
C ALA A 188 11.43 17.01 8.87
N ASN A 189 10.39 16.52 9.56
CA ASN A 189 9.18 16.02 8.91
C ASN A 189 8.41 17.15 8.21
N ASP A 190 8.27 18.31 8.84
CA ASP A 190 7.62 19.47 8.23
C ASP A 190 8.38 19.93 6.99
N ARG A 191 9.72 20.01 7.05
CA ARG A 191 10.56 20.32 5.89
C ARG A 191 10.42 19.29 4.79
N TYR A 192 10.36 18.00 5.13
CA TYR A 192 10.12 16.93 4.16
C TYR A 192 8.80 17.15 3.42
N LEU A 193 7.72 17.47 4.13
CA LEU A 193 6.39 17.72 3.55
C LEU A 193 6.36 19.00 2.70
N GLU A 194 7.06 20.07 3.10
CA GLU A 194 7.21 21.28 2.29
C GLU A 194 7.90 20.97 0.96
N TYR A 195 9.01 20.25 1.00
CA TYR A 195 9.71 19.84 -0.22
C TYR A 195 8.90 18.88 -1.10
N ALA A 196 8.12 18.00 -0.48
CA ALA A 196 7.21 17.12 -1.20
C ALA A 196 6.14 17.92 -1.96
N ALA A 197 5.59 18.96 -1.33
CA ALA A 197 4.61 19.84 -1.96
C ALA A 197 5.16 20.57 -3.18
N GLU A 198 6.44 20.97 -3.19
CA GLU A 198 7.12 21.56 -4.36
C GLU A 198 7.14 20.59 -5.56
N LEU A 199 7.09 19.29 -5.31
CA LEU A 199 7.07 18.21 -6.31
C LEU A 199 5.64 17.75 -6.67
N GLY A 200 4.60 18.44 -6.18
CA GLY A 200 3.22 18.06 -6.40
C GLY A 200 2.76 16.87 -5.55
N ILE A 201 3.50 16.54 -4.49
CA ILE A 201 3.16 15.50 -3.54
C ILE A 201 2.64 16.17 -2.26
N THR A 202 1.36 16.00 -1.97
CA THR A 202 0.72 16.62 -0.81
C THR A 202 0.03 15.60 0.08
N VAL A 203 -0.10 15.91 1.36
CA VAL A 203 -0.79 15.06 2.33
C VAL A 203 -1.89 15.86 3.01
N GLU A 204 -3.12 15.40 2.84
CA GLU A 204 -4.26 15.93 3.58
C GLU A 204 -4.55 15.06 4.79
N ARG A 205 -4.71 15.69 5.96
CA ARG A 205 -4.99 15.00 7.21
C ARG A 205 -6.40 15.29 7.69
N ARG A 206 -7.14 14.21 7.98
CA ARG A 206 -8.48 14.27 8.57
C ARG A 206 -8.47 13.60 9.93
N ILE A 207 -9.08 14.26 10.92
CA ILE A 207 -9.21 13.73 12.27
C ILE A 207 -10.69 13.53 12.57
N VAL A 208 -11.08 12.32 12.93
CA VAL A 208 -12.44 11.94 13.26
C VAL A 208 -12.48 11.50 14.72
N TRP A 209 -13.30 12.16 15.52
CA TRP A 209 -13.47 11.87 16.94
C TRP A 209 -14.74 11.05 17.16
N ASP A 210 -14.69 10.12 18.11
CA ASP A 210 -15.82 9.25 18.50
C ASP A 210 -16.45 8.55 17.28
N ASP A 211 -15.63 8.11 16.33
CA ASP A 211 -16.06 7.51 15.09
C ASP A 211 -16.85 6.20 15.35
N PRO A 212 -18.11 6.13 14.92
CA PRO A 212 -18.90 4.91 15.06
C PRO A 212 -18.28 3.70 14.34
N TYR A 213 -17.54 3.93 13.26
CA TYR A 213 -16.81 2.90 12.51
C TYR A 213 -15.77 2.19 13.39
N TYR A 214 -15.10 2.93 14.29
CA TYR A 214 -14.15 2.35 15.24
C TYR A 214 -14.84 1.38 16.23
N LYS A 215 -16.07 1.68 16.64
CA LYS A 215 -16.84 0.85 17.56
C LYS A 215 -17.43 -0.40 16.90
N GLU A 216 -17.63 -0.35 15.60
CA GLU A 216 -18.18 -1.46 14.82
C GLU A 216 -17.12 -2.43 14.27
N GLN A 217 -15.83 -2.11 14.44
CA GLN A 217 -14.77 -3.04 14.05
C GLN A 217 -14.91 -4.31 14.90
N PRO A 218 -15.18 -5.46 14.31
CA PRO A 218 -15.17 -6.70 15.06
C PRO A 218 -13.77 -6.90 15.64
N PRO A 219 -13.68 -7.46 16.87
CA PRO A 219 -12.38 -7.85 17.40
C PRO A 219 -11.69 -8.70 16.36
N VAL A 220 -10.39 -8.45 16.18
CA VAL A 220 -9.55 -9.20 15.20
C VAL A 220 -9.79 -10.68 15.48
N LYS A 221 -10.58 -11.32 14.63
CA LYS A 221 -10.75 -12.77 14.67
C LYS A 221 -9.41 -13.36 14.27
N GLU A 222 -8.98 -14.39 15.01
CA GLU A 222 -7.81 -15.16 14.62
C GLU A 222 -7.86 -15.40 13.11
N TYR A 223 -6.81 -14.94 12.43
CA TYR A 223 -6.69 -15.11 10.99
C TYR A 223 -6.56 -16.60 10.70
N LYS A 224 -7.60 -17.18 10.12
CA LYS A 224 -7.50 -18.51 9.51
C LYS A 224 -7.23 -18.28 8.03
N PRO A 225 -6.04 -18.63 7.54
CA PRO A 225 -5.79 -18.57 6.10
C PRO A 225 -6.89 -19.35 5.39
N TRP A 226 -7.44 -18.78 4.34
CA TRP A 226 -8.46 -19.45 3.52
C TRP A 226 -7.88 -20.60 2.66
N TRP A 227 -6.57 -20.73 2.66
CA TRP A 227 -5.87 -21.87 2.05
C TRP A 227 -5.25 -22.70 3.19
N ASP A 228 -5.32 -24.02 3.04
CA ASP A 228 -4.61 -24.98 3.89
C ASP A 228 -3.12 -25.10 3.45
N GLY A 229 -2.48 -23.97 3.13
CA GLY A 229 -1.06 -23.91 2.81
C GLY A 229 -0.22 -24.18 4.07
N PRO A 230 1.04 -24.60 3.90
CA PRO A 230 1.92 -24.84 5.04
C PRO A 230 2.01 -23.57 5.89
N THR A 231 1.74 -23.74 7.17
CA THR A 231 2.01 -22.69 8.16
C THR A 231 3.47 -22.31 8.02
N ILE A 232 3.74 -21.05 7.71
CA ILE A 232 5.11 -20.53 7.76
C ILE A 232 5.49 -20.59 9.24
N THR A 233 6.24 -21.60 9.61
CA THR A 233 6.83 -21.68 10.94
C THR A 233 7.81 -20.52 11.04
N PRO A 234 7.69 -19.64 12.06
CA PRO A 234 8.69 -18.60 12.26
C PRO A 234 10.06 -19.25 12.32
N VAL A 235 10.99 -18.78 11.51
CA VAL A 235 12.38 -19.18 11.61
C VAL A 235 12.86 -18.62 12.94
N GLU A 236 13.29 -19.48 13.86
CA GLU A 236 13.92 -19.02 15.09
C GLU A 236 15.08 -18.08 14.75
N PRO A 237 15.22 -16.95 15.41
CA PRO A 237 16.35 -16.06 15.17
C PRO A 237 17.65 -16.80 15.45
N LEU A 238 18.59 -16.70 14.53
CA LEU A 238 19.97 -17.21 14.65
C LEU A 238 20.70 -16.52 15.78
#